data_578ed26d9586b5d14bb7da0968503c23
#
_entry.id   578ed26d9586b5d14bb7da0968503c23
#
_cell.length_a   1.000
_cell.length_b   1.000
_cell.length_c   1.000
_cell.angle_alpha   90.00
_cell.angle_beta   90.00
_cell.angle_gamma   90.00
#
_symmetry.space_group_name_H-M   'P 1'
#
loop_
_entity.id
_entity.type
_entity.pdbx_description
1 polymer ?
#
loop_
_entity_poly.entity_id
_entity_poly.type
_entity_poly.pdbx_seq_one_letter_code
_entity_poly.pdbx_strand_id
1 'polypeptide(L)'
;MPPIRRDLIKRHLYLVPNSIVVSRGCPHVCDFCYKEAFFEGGRSFYTQTVDAALAEIDRLPGRHLYFLDDHLFGAARFAAALFDGMRGMGRLWQAAGTVNAVLAPGLLERAVDAGLRSLFVGFETLNPANLLEQRKYQNLRRDYGEAIRRLHDLGVMINGSFVFGMDGDDGSVFERTVEWAIEQGIETATFHILTPYPGTALHGRLAAQGRIAIHDWDRYDTRHAVFRPARMSADELEQGYRRAYRDFYKWASIARGASAHGNVTAGLRHLAYAAGWKKFEPCWDLVIRARRAGMMLPLLETILCEFGKRSPRAAERADRAGTRPDLSDSLQTASPRIVQVQRRPMLVKPAGADE
;
A
#
# COMPACT_ATOMS: atom_id res chain seq x y z
N MET A 1 -16.08 20.74 1.63
CA MET A 1 -15.23 20.91 2.82
C MET A 1 -14.41 22.16 2.67
N PRO A 2 -14.06 22.89 3.74
CA PRO A 2 -13.13 24.01 3.64
C PRO A 2 -11.73 23.49 3.22
N PRO A 3 -10.93 24.31 2.52
CA PRO A 3 -9.59 23.90 2.12
C PRO A 3 -8.70 23.70 3.34
N ILE A 4 -7.81 22.70 3.25
CA ILE A 4 -6.83 22.42 4.32
C ILE A 4 -5.85 23.61 4.43
N ARG A 5 -5.65 24.12 5.67
CA ARG A 5 -4.76 25.22 6.00
C ARG A 5 -3.29 24.76 6.00
N ARG A 6 -2.76 24.45 4.82
CA ARG A 6 -1.35 23.99 4.65
C ARG A 6 -0.32 25.10 4.84
N ASP A 7 -0.76 26.34 4.91
CA ASP A 7 0.04 27.49 5.29
C ASP A 7 0.53 27.43 6.76
N LEU A 8 -0.16 26.67 7.62
CA LEU A 8 0.20 26.48 9.02
C LEU A 8 1.36 25.47 9.22
N ILE A 9 1.69 24.66 8.22
CA ILE A 9 2.78 23.68 8.34
C ILE A 9 4.13 24.29 7.92
N LYS A 10 5.19 23.90 8.63
CA LYS A 10 6.57 24.25 8.28
C LYS A 10 7.07 23.29 7.19
N ARG A 11 6.72 23.57 5.93
CA ARG A 11 6.97 22.68 4.77
C ARG A 11 8.38 22.15 4.65
N HIS A 12 9.40 22.96 5.01
CA HIS A 12 10.81 22.57 4.95
C HIS A 12 11.19 21.43 5.90
N LEU A 13 10.34 21.11 6.88
CA LEU A 13 10.56 20.00 7.80
C LEU A 13 10.05 18.65 7.25
N TYR A 14 9.38 18.66 6.12
CA TYR A 14 8.80 17.45 5.52
C TYR A 14 9.52 17.11 4.21
N LEU A 15 9.86 15.83 4.02
CA LEU A 15 10.33 15.32 2.74
C LEU A 15 9.22 15.40 1.68
N VAL A 16 7.99 15.09 2.08
CA VAL A 16 6.80 15.10 1.22
C VAL A 16 5.76 16.07 1.82
N PRO A 17 5.90 17.37 1.57
CA PRO A 17 5.03 18.39 2.17
C PRO A 17 3.63 18.44 1.54
N ASN A 18 3.41 17.80 0.38
CA ASN A 18 2.17 17.79 -0.35
C ASN A 18 1.45 16.45 -0.21
N SER A 19 1.06 16.10 1.00
CA SER A 19 0.14 14.98 1.21
C SER A 19 -1.32 15.42 1.01
N ILE A 20 -2.13 14.55 0.40
CA ILE A 20 -3.55 14.81 0.11
C ILE A 20 -4.37 13.55 0.36
N VAL A 21 -5.63 13.74 0.73
CA VAL A 21 -6.63 12.69 0.87
C VAL A 21 -7.86 13.10 0.08
N VAL A 22 -8.20 12.36 -0.96
CA VAL A 22 -9.38 12.59 -1.81
C VAL A 22 -10.47 11.54 -1.62
N SER A 23 -10.12 10.43 -0.96
CA SER A 23 -11.06 9.41 -0.51
C SER A 23 -10.73 8.94 0.91
N ARG A 24 -11.70 8.39 1.61
CA ARG A 24 -11.53 7.83 2.97
C ARG A 24 -12.14 6.46 3.05
N GLY A 25 -11.44 5.55 3.73
CA GLY A 25 -11.88 4.17 3.92
C GLY A 25 -11.52 3.26 2.76
N CYS A 26 -12.12 2.07 2.77
CA CYS A 26 -11.85 1.02 1.79
C CYS A 26 -13.12 0.18 1.60
N PRO A 27 -13.47 -0.24 0.38
CA PRO A 27 -14.64 -1.08 0.14
C PRO A 27 -14.45 -2.55 0.57
N HIS A 28 -13.24 -2.94 0.99
CA HIS A 28 -12.90 -4.29 1.40
C HIS A 28 -13.03 -4.48 2.92
N VAL A 29 -13.28 -5.72 3.35
CA VAL A 29 -13.60 -6.12 4.73
C VAL A 29 -12.55 -7.09 5.32
N CYS A 30 -11.26 -6.76 5.18
CA CYS A 30 -10.19 -7.60 5.71
C CYS A 30 -10.22 -7.66 7.24
N ASP A 31 -10.11 -8.87 7.83
CA ASP A 31 -10.26 -9.13 9.27
C ASP A 31 -9.27 -8.38 10.16
N PHE A 32 -8.05 -8.14 9.68
CA PHE A 32 -7.00 -7.43 10.42
C PHE A 32 -7.09 -5.91 10.29
N CYS A 33 -7.95 -5.37 9.39
CA CYS A 33 -7.94 -3.96 9.07
C CYS A 33 -8.78 -3.14 10.05
N TYR A 34 -8.18 -2.13 10.68
CA TYR A 34 -8.85 -1.25 11.65
C TYR A 34 -10.06 -0.48 11.09
N LYS A 35 -10.19 -0.37 9.77
CA LYS A 35 -11.26 0.39 9.13
C LYS A 35 -12.65 -0.15 9.41
N GLU A 36 -12.80 -1.47 9.49
CA GLU A 36 -14.07 -2.10 9.86
C GLU A 36 -14.53 -1.64 11.26
N ALA A 37 -13.60 -1.60 12.22
CA ALA A 37 -13.86 -1.11 13.57
C ALA A 37 -14.18 0.40 13.58
N PHE A 38 -13.46 1.18 12.77
CA PHE A 38 -13.63 2.64 12.72
C PHE A 38 -14.99 3.07 12.15
N PHE A 39 -15.52 2.36 11.15
CA PHE A 39 -16.78 2.68 10.52
C PHE A 39 -18.01 1.94 11.11
N GLU A 40 -17.81 1.03 12.06
CA GLU A 40 -18.84 0.33 12.86
C GLU A 40 -20.03 -0.20 12.03
N GLY A 41 -19.76 -0.81 10.87
CA GLY A 41 -20.80 -1.38 10.01
C GLY A 41 -21.57 -0.36 9.16
N GLY A 42 -21.19 0.91 9.19
CA GLY A 42 -21.67 1.94 8.29
C GLY A 42 -21.02 1.88 6.91
N ARG A 43 -21.25 2.91 6.09
CA ARG A 43 -20.56 3.05 4.81
C ARG A 43 -19.07 3.28 5.05
N SER A 44 -18.24 2.37 4.56
CA SER A 44 -16.79 2.36 4.82
C SER A 44 -15.95 3.01 3.74
N PHE A 45 -16.56 3.65 2.72
CA PHE A 45 -15.82 4.29 1.63
C PHE A 45 -16.51 5.56 1.14
N TYR A 46 -15.78 6.67 1.11
CA TYR A 46 -16.24 8.00 0.73
C TYR A 46 -15.22 8.65 -0.21
N THR A 47 -15.70 9.40 -1.22
CA THR A 47 -14.86 10.21 -2.11
C THR A 47 -15.29 11.67 -2.05
N GLN A 48 -14.36 12.57 -2.31
CA GLN A 48 -14.70 13.94 -2.71
C GLN A 48 -15.40 13.93 -4.08
N THR A 49 -15.91 15.08 -4.52
CA THR A 49 -16.21 15.27 -5.94
C THR A 49 -14.90 15.40 -6.72
N VAL A 50 -14.89 14.97 -7.98
CA VAL A 50 -13.69 15.08 -8.84
C VAL A 50 -13.19 16.51 -8.94
N ASP A 51 -14.11 17.46 -9.17
CA ASP A 51 -13.78 18.89 -9.29
C ASP A 51 -13.14 19.46 -8.03
N ALA A 52 -13.66 19.10 -6.85
CA ALA A 52 -13.09 19.53 -5.57
C ALA A 52 -11.67 18.95 -5.35
N ALA A 53 -11.47 17.68 -5.70
CA ALA A 53 -10.18 17.02 -5.62
C ALA A 53 -9.15 17.66 -6.57
N LEU A 54 -9.54 17.90 -7.84
CA LEU A 54 -8.69 18.55 -8.83
C LEU A 54 -8.33 19.98 -8.43
N ALA A 55 -9.30 20.76 -7.94
CA ALA A 55 -9.07 22.11 -7.46
C ALA A 55 -8.13 22.16 -6.23
N GLU A 56 -8.17 21.14 -5.36
CA GLU A 56 -7.22 21.03 -4.26
C GLU A 56 -5.82 20.66 -4.75
N ILE A 57 -5.70 19.71 -5.66
CA ILE A 57 -4.44 19.30 -6.28
C ILE A 57 -3.79 20.48 -6.99
N ASP A 58 -4.55 21.28 -7.75
CA ASP A 58 -4.04 22.42 -8.51
C ASP A 58 -3.41 23.47 -7.60
N ARG A 59 -3.99 23.71 -6.44
CA ARG A 59 -3.47 24.66 -5.45
C ARG A 59 -2.18 24.22 -4.73
N LEU A 60 -1.79 22.94 -4.82
CA LEU A 60 -0.60 22.43 -4.15
C LEU A 60 0.65 22.88 -4.92
N PRO A 61 1.63 23.50 -4.25
CA PRO A 61 2.87 23.93 -4.88
C PRO A 61 3.80 22.75 -5.19
N GLY A 62 4.66 22.91 -6.22
CA GLY A 62 5.61 21.88 -6.65
C GLY A 62 4.95 20.75 -7.43
N ARG A 63 5.73 19.73 -7.77
CA ARG A 63 5.28 18.62 -8.63
C ARG A 63 4.84 17.39 -7.86
N HIS A 64 5.54 17.09 -6.76
CA HIS A 64 5.37 15.85 -6.02
C HIS A 64 4.14 15.89 -5.11
N LEU A 65 3.33 14.81 -5.19
CA LEU A 65 2.15 14.58 -4.34
C LEU A 65 2.26 13.18 -3.70
N TYR A 66 1.72 13.06 -2.50
CA TYR A 66 1.50 11.76 -1.86
C TYR A 66 0.03 11.62 -1.47
N PHE A 67 -0.68 10.69 -2.12
CA PHE A 67 -2.03 10.34 -1.74
C PHE A 67 -2.01 9.43 -0.51
N LEU A 68 -2.53 9.93 0.59
CA LEU A 68 -2.65 9.19 1.87
C LEU A 68 -3.99 8.46 1.99
N ASP A 69 -4.65 8.27 0.87
CA ASP A 69 -5.91 7.54 0.79
C ASP A 69 -5.70 6.08 1.19
N ASP A 70 -6.61 5.53 1.97
CA ASP A 70 -6.59 4.12 2.36
C ASP A 70 -6.68 3.19 1.14
N HIS A 71 -7.41 3.61 0.11
CA HIS A 71 -7.53 2.89 -1.16
C HIS A 71 -8.00 3.84 -2.27
N LEU A 72 -7.07 4.61 -2.87
CA LEU A 72 -7.38 5.59 -3.92
C LEU A 72 -8.15 4.99 -5.11
N PHE A 73 -7.87 3.72 -5.44
CA PHE A 73 -8.52 3.00 -6.54
C PHE A 73 -9.85 2.34 -6.17
N GLY A 74 -10.34 2.55 -4.94
CA GLY A 74 -11.52 1.86 -4.39
C GLY A 74 -12.84 2.14 -5.09
N ALA A 75 -12.98 3.30 -5.78
CA ALA A 75 -14.09 3.63 -6.65
C ALA A 75 -13.55 3.87 -8.07
N ALA A 76 -13.58 2.87 -8.93
CA ALA A 76 -12.94 2.90 -10.25
C ALA A 76 -13.39 4.10 -11.12
N ARG A 77 -14.69 4.46 -11.09
CA ARG A 77 -15.21 5.63 -11.83
C ARG A 77 -14.62 6.95 -11.32
N PHE A 78 -14.58 7.13 -10.00
CA PHE A 78 -13.97 8.32 -9.39
C PHE A 78 -12.48 8.39 -9.72
N ALA A 79 -11.74 7.29 -9.53
CA ALA A 79 -10.32 7.22 -9.79
C ALA A 79 -9.99 7.50 -11.27
N ALA A 80 -10.74 6.91 -12.20
CA ALA A 80 -10.56 7.18 -13.65
C ALA A 80 -10.78 8.65 -14.00
N ALA A 81 -11.87 9.25 -13.51
CA ALA A 81 -12.17 10.67 -13.78
C ALA A 81 -11.14 11.61 -13.12
N LEU A 82 -10.68 11.29 -11.91
CA LEU A 82 -9.61 12.03 -11.23
C LEU A 82 -8.30 11.96 -12.05
N PHE A 83 -7.88 10.77 -12.47
CA PHE A 83 -6.66 10.60 -13.24
C PHE A 83 -6.73 11.30 -14.62
N ASP A 84 -7.87 11.22 -15.29
CA ASP A 84 -8.08 11.95 -16.55
C ASP A 84 -7.98 13.47 -16.35
N GLY A 85 -8.56 14.01 -15.28
CA GLY A 85 -8.46 15.43 -14.94
C GLY A 85 -7.06 15.87 -14.50
N MET A 86 -6.25 14.97 -13.96
CA MET A 86 -4.87 15.26 -13.57
C MET A 86 -3.88 15.29 -14.74
N ARG A 87 -4.27 14.78 -15.92
CA ARG A 87 -3.40 14.82 -17.11
C ARG A 87 -3.00 16.25 -17.45
N GLY A 88 -1.72 16.44 -17.74
CA GLY A 88 -1.19 17.77 -18.08
C GLY A 88 -0.87 18.67 -16.88
N MET A 89 -1.28 18.34 -15.66
CA MET A 89 -0.92 19.11 -14.46
C MET A 89 0.58 18.98 -14.08
N GLY A 90 1.35 18.14 -14.77
CA GLY A 90 2.79 17.94 -14.50
C GLY A 90 3.08 17.34 -13.13
N ARG A 91 2.14 16.64 -12.51
CA ARG A 91 2.29 16.05 -11.19
C ARG A 91 3.06 14.72 -11.25
N LEU A 92 3.82 14.45 -10.18
CA LEU A 92 4.45 13.17 -9.89
C LEU A 92 3.89 12.69 -8.56
N TRP A 93 3.36 11.48 -8.51
CA TRP A 93 2.68 11.08 -7.29
C TRP A 93 2.87 9.60 -6.93
N GLN A 94 2.61 9.35 -5.66
CA GLN A 94 2.64 8.05 -5.02
C GLN A 94 1.30 7.81 -4.31
N ALA A 95 0.89 6.57 -4.21
CA ALA A 95 -0.34 6.17 -3.52
C ALA A 95 -0.26 4.73 -3.00
N ALA A 96 -1.28 4.31 -2.25
CA ALA A 96 -1.51 2.91 -1.90
C ALA A 96 -2.57 2.30 -2.84
N GLY A 97 -2.39 1.01 -3.14
CA GLY A 97 -3.30 0.23 -3.97
C GLY A 97 -3.27 -1.26 -3.65
N THR A 98 -4.16 -2.00 -4.29
CA THR A 98 -4.25 -3.46 -4.18
C THR A 98 -3.82 -4.12 -5.49
N VAL A 99 -3.44 -5.40 -5.43
CA VAL A 99 -3.13 -6.21 -6.62
C VAL A 99 -4.30 -6.19 -7.62
N ASN A 100 -5.53 -6.29 -7.12
CA ASN A 100 -6.72 -6.22 -7.96
C ASN A 100 -6.85 -4.88 -8.72
N ALA A 101 -6.51 -3.76 -8.08
CA ALA A 101 -6.54 -2.44 -8.72
C ALA A 101 -5.47 -2.33 -9.82
N VAL A 102 -4.28 -2.89 -9.61
CA VAL A 102 -3.20 -2.95 -10.61
C VAL A 102 -3.62 -3.76 -11.83
N LEU A 103 -4.33 -4.87 -11.62
CA LEU A 103 -4.80 -5.74 -12.70
C LEU A 103 -6.08 -5.24 -13.38
N ALA A 104 -6.72 -4.18 -12.86
CA ALA A 104 -7.91 -3.61 -13.48
C ALA A 104 -7.58 -3.02 -14.86
N PRO A 105 -8.38 -3.33 -15.91
CA PRO A 105 -8.12 -2.84 -17.26
C PRO A 105 -8.14 -1.32 -17.35
N GLY A 106 -7.12 -0.73 -17.96
CA GLY A 106 -7.05 0.70 -18.32
C GLY A 106 -6.89 1.68 -17.15
N LEU A 107 -7.08 1.26 -15.90
CA LEU A 107 -7.04 2.17 -14.74
C LEU A 107 -5.61 2.53 -14.34
N LEU A 108 -4.70 1.54 -14.37
CA LEU A 108 -3.29 1.76 -14.06
C LEU A 108 -2.63 2.67 -15.09
N GLU A 109 -2.93 2.48 -16.38
CA GLU A 109 -2.41 3.30 -17.48
C GLU A 109 -2.84 4.76 -17.34
N ARG A 110 -4.12 5.02 -16.99
CA ARG A 110 -4.61 6.37 -16.69
C ARG A 110 -3.86 7.00 -15.51
N ALA A 111 -3.62 6.22 -14.45
CA ALA A 111 -2.87 6.68 -13.29
C ALA A 111 -1.42 7.08 -13.66
N VAL A 112 -0.77 6.28 -14.50
CA VAL A 112 0.60 6.55 -14.99
C VAL A 112 0.65 7.78 -15.89
N ASP A 113 -0.33 7.95 -16.78
CA ASP A 113 -0.48 9.15 -17.63
C ASP A 113 -0.71 10.42 -16.79
N ALA A 114 -1.41 10.27 -15.65
CA ALA A 114 -1.63 11.32 -14.66
C ALA A 114 -0.41 11.59 -13.75
N GLY A 115 0.64 10.77 -13.84
CA GLY A 115 1.90 10.98 -13.11
C GLY A 115 2.18 10.02 -11.97
N LEU A 116 1.50 8.87 -11.86
CA LEU A 116 1.87 7.80 -10.91
C LEU A 116 3.28 7.31 -11.19
N ARG A 117 4.14 7.25 -10.16
CA ARG A 117 5.54 6.80 -10.27
C ARG A 117 5.93 5.77 -9.21
N SER A 118 5.19 5.68 -8.12
CA SER A 118 5.41 4.66 -7.09
C SER A 118 4.09 4.22 -6.48
N LEU A 119 3.93 2.91 -6.25
CA LEU A 119 2.73 2.35 -5.65
C LEU A 119 3.09 1.47 -4.45
N PHE A 120 2.49 1.76 -3.30
CA PHE A 120 2.48 0.85 -2.16
C PHE A 120 1.43 -0.23 -2.42
N VAL A 121 1.86 -1.49 -2.53
CA VAL A 121 0.99 -2.61 -2.89
C VAL A 121 0.88 -3.59 -1.73
N GLY A 122 -0.32 -3.76 -1.19
CA GLY A 122 -0.61 -4.75 -0.15
C GLY A 122 -0.69 -6.17 -0.72
N PHE A 123 0.44 -6.87 -0.78
CA PHE A 123 0.49 -8.31 -1.09
C PHE A 123 0.03 -9.14 0.10
N GLU A 124 0.41 -8.74 1.29
CA GLU A 124 0.19 -9.31 2.62
C GLU A 124 0.85 -10.68 2.81
N THR A 125 0.49 -11.67 2.01
CA THR A 125 1.03 -13.03 2.10
C THR A 125 1.01 -13.72 0.74
N LEU A 126 1.94 -14.66 0.55
CA LEU A 126 1.99 -15.55 -0.61
C LEU A 126 1.11 -16.81 -0.42
N ASN A 127 0.55 -17.01 0.79
CA ASN A 127 -0.26 -18.17 1.12
C ASN A 127 -1.77 -17.89 0.86
N PRO A 128 -2.42 -18.55 -0.12
CA PRO A 128 -3.84 -18.32 -0.40
C PRO A 128 -4.78 -18.66 0.76
N ALA A 129 -4.40 -19.62 1.63
CA ALA A 129 -5.20 -19.97 2.80
C ALA A 129 -5.25 -18.81 3.80
N ASN A 130 -4.12 -18.13 4.02
CA ASN A 130 -4.06 -16.93 4.85
C ASN A 130 -4.90 -15.78 4.28
N LEU A 131 -4.89 -15.59 2.95
CA LEU A 131 -5.73 -14.58 2.29
C LEU A 131 -7.22 -14.86 2.53
N LEU A 132 -7.62 -16.12 2.43
CA LEU A 132 -9.00 -16.55 2.66
C LEU A 132 -9.41 -16.35 4.11
N GLU A 133 -8.58 -16.78 5.05
CA GLU A 133 -8.81 -16.64 6.49
C GLU A 133 -8.96 -15.16 6.91
N GLN A 134 -8.11 -14.29 6.38
CA GLN A 134 -8.12 -12.86 6.68
C GLN A 134 -9.09 -12.05 5.80
N ARG A 135 -9.96 -12.72 5.02
CA ARG A 135 -10.91 -12.10 4.07
C ARG A 135 -10.28 -11.10 3.10
N LYS A 136 -9.00 -11.30 2.75
CA LYS A 136 -8.31 -10.50 1.72
C LYS A 136 -8.69 -10.98 0.32
N TYR A 137 -10.00 -11.05 0.02
CA TYR A 137 -10.54 -11.64 -1.21
C TYR A 137 -10.07 -10.95 -2.49
N GLN A 138 -9.75 -9.66 -2.43
CA GLN A 138 -9.26 -8.89 -3.57
C GLN A 138 -7.88 -9.35 -4.07
N ASN A 139 -7.11 -10.07 -3.24
CA ASN A 139 -5.83 -10.67 -3.61
C ASN A 139 -5.97 -12.16 -3.98
N LEU A 140 -7.09 -12.80 -3.62
CA LEU A 140 -7.27 -14.22 -3.84
C LEU A 140 -7.34 -14.55 -5.33
N ARG A 141 -6.61 -15.59 -5.76
CA ARG A 141 -6.50 -16.02 -7.16
C ARG A 141 -6.00 -14.92 -8.12
N ARG A 142 -5.20 -13.98 -7.63
CA ARG A 142 -4.55 -12.97 -8.45
C ARG A 142 -3.11 -13.36 -8.73
N ASP A 143 -2.67 -13.15 -9.95
CA ASP A 143 -1.27 -13.33 -10.33
C ASP A 143 -0.46 -12.11 -9.89
N TYR A 144 0.32 -12.28 -8.81
CA TYR A 144 1.17 -11.23 -8.26
C TYR A 144 2.32 -10.89 -9.22
N GLY A 145 2.87 -11.89 -9.90
CA GLY A 145 3.91 -11.70 -10.89
C GLY A 145 3.43 -10.85 -12.07
N GLU A 146 2.22 -11.10 -12.57
CA GLU A 146 1.61 -10.27 -13.61
C GLU A 146 1.40 -8.82 -13.16
N ALA A 147 0.92 -8.62 -11.94
CA ALA A 147 0.74 -7.28 -11.39
C ALA A 147 2.08 -6.53 -11.30
N ILE A 148 3.14 -7.20 -10.84
CA ILE A 148 4.49 -6.63 -10.75
C ILE A 148 5.05 -6.30 -12.14
N ARG A 149 4.98 -7.25 -13.08
CA ARG A 149 5.43 -7.00 -14.47
C ARG A 149 4.73 -5.78 -15.06
N ARG A 150 3.41 -5.67 -14.88
CA ARG A 150 2.62 -4.55 -15.39
C ARG A 150 3.03 -3.21 -14.80
N LEU A 151 3.32 -3.15 -13.50
CA LEU A 151 3.86 -1.96 -12.83
C LEU A 151 5.24 -1.60 -13.39
N HIS A 152 6.15 -2.55 -13.51
CA HIS A 152 7.49 -2.33 -14.04
C HIS A 152 7.49 -1.91 -15.51
N ASP A 153 6.66 -2.53 -16.35
CA ASP A 153 6.49 -2.16 -17.76
C ASP A 153 6.04 -0.71 -17.94
N LEU A 154 5.21 -0.23 -17.02
CA LEU A 154 4.73 1.16 -17.00
C LEU A 154 5.66 2.12 -16.24
N GLY A 155 6.80 1.64 -15.74
CA GLY A 155 7.79 2.45 -15.05
C GLY A 155 7.39 2.87 -13.63
N VAL A 156 6.45 2.16 -13.01
CA VAL A 156 6.01 2.40 -11.62
C VAL A 156 6.86 1.59 -10.66
N MET A 157 7.45 2.23 -9.66
CA MET A 157 8.18 1.58 -8.58
C MET A 157 7.22 0.95 -7.58
N ILE A 158 7.63 -0.16 -6.99
CA ILE A 158 6.82 -0.93 -6.06
C ILE A 158 7.39 -0.82 -4.64
N ASN A 159 6.51 -0.45 -3.70
CA ASN A 159 6.73 -0.71 -2.28
C ASN A 159 5.79 -1.86 -1.89
N GLY A 160 6.32 -3.07 -1.76
CA GLY A 160 5.54 -4.26 -1.41
C GLY A 160 5.29 -4.32 0.10
N SER A 161 4.04 -4.51 0.52
CA SER A 161 3.68 -4.73 1.92
C SER A 161 3.38 -6.19 2.18
N PHE A 162 4.00 -6.75 3.23
CA PHE A 162 3.86 -8.14 3.67
C PHE A 162 3.58 -8.21 5.17
N VAL A 163 2.75 -9.17 5.57
CA VAL A 163 2.35 -9.39 6.96
C VAL A 163 2.70 -10.82 7.37
N PHE A 164 3.42 -10.97 8.46
CA PHE A 164 3.82 -12.25 9.05
C PHE A 164 3.04 -12.58 10.32
N GLY A 165 2.88 -13.85 10.61
CA GLY A 165 2.23 -14.34 11.83
C GLY A 165 0.77 -14.73 11.65
N MET A 166 0.31 -14.90 10.40
CA MET A 166 -0.98 -15.52 10.11
C MET A 166 -0.97 -17.00 10.48
N ASP A 167 -2.12 -17.61 10.75
CA ASP A 167 -2.21 -18.95 11.30
C ASP A 167 -1.63 -20.04 10.37
N GLY A 168 -1.55 -19.81 9.08
CA GLY A 168 -0.88 -20.69 8.12
C GLY A 168 0.64 -20.50 8.01
N ASP A 169 1.24 -19.54 8.73
CA ASP A 169 2.66 -19.24 8.65
C ASP A 169 3.48 -20.12 9.60
N ASP A 170 4.59 -20.64 9.12
CA ASP A 170 5.64 -21.28 9.89
C ASP A 170 6.98 -20.53 9.71
N GLY A 171 8.03 -20.98 10.36
CA GLY A 171 9.35 -20.34 10.37
C GLY A 171 9.99 -20.14 8.97
N SER A 172 9.50 -20.83 7.92
CA SER A 172 10.00 -20.67 6.55
C SER A 172 9.37 -19.49 5.79
N VAL A 173 8.29 -18.89 6.33
CA VAL A 173 7.56 -17.80 5.66
C VAL A 173 8.45 -16.58 5.40
N PHE A 174 9.36 -16.28 6.31
CA PHE A 174 10.23 -15.12 6.21
C PHE A 174 11.17 -15.22 5.00
N GLU A 175 11.90 -16.33 4.90
CA GLU A 175 12.84 -16.56 3.80
C GLU A 175 12.12 -16.63 2.45
N ARG A 176 11.04 -17.41 2.36
CA ARG A 176 10.25 -17.54 1.12
C ARG A 176 9.71 -16.19 0.64
N THR A 177 9.22 -15.36 1.55
CA THR A 177 8.66 -14.05 1.18
C THR A 177 9.77 -13.09 0.72
N VAL A 178 10.90 -13.08 1.43
CA VAL A 178 12.05 -12.24 1.07
C VAL A 178 12.64 -12.63 -0.27
N GLU A 179 12.92 -13.92 -0.49
CA GLU A 179 13.48 -14.42 -1.74
C GLU A 179 12.54 -14.12 -2.91
N TRP A 180 11.25 -14.41 -2.75
CA TRP A 180 10.25 -14.10 -3.76
C TRP A 180 10.22 -12.60 -4.10
N ALA A 181 10.24 -11.73 -3.11
CA ALA A 181 10.21 -10.29 -3.33
C ALA A 181 11.46 -9.78 -4.07
N ILE A 182 12.64 -10.36 -3.78
CA ILE A 182 13.88 -10.05 -4.47
C ILE A 182 13.83 -10.54 -5.93
N GLU A 183 13.38 -11.78 -6.16
CA GLU A 183 13.25 -12.37 -7.50
C GLU A 183 12.29 -11.60 -8.39
N GLN A 184 11.22 -11.05 -7.81
CA GLN A 184 10.27 -10.19 -8.51
C GLN A 184 10.79 -8.77 -8.76
N GLY A 185 11.97 -8.40 -8.27
CA GLY A 185 12.54 -7.06 -8.45
C GLY A 185 11.78 -5.96 -7.73
N ILE A 186 11.11 -6.27 -6.61
CA ILE A 186 10.42 -5.26 -5.78
C ILE A 186 11.45 -4.29 -5.22
N GLU A 187 11.31 -2.99 -5.48
CA GLU A 187 12.31 -1.98 -5.14
C GLU A 187 12.42 -1.76 -3.64
N THR A 188 11.28 -1.70 -2.95
CA THR A 188 11.23 -1.62 -1.48
C THR A 188 10.17 -2.54 -0.93
N ALA A 189 10.41 -3.09 0.25
CA ALA A 189 9.45 -3.91 0.97
C ALA A 189 9.28 -3.41 2.40
N THR A 190 8.04 -3.43 2.86
CA THR A 190 7.66 -3.17 4.24
C THR A 190 7.08 -4.46 4.81
N PHE A 191 7.69 -4.93 5.89
CA PHE A 191 7.23 -6.11 6.60
C PHE A 191 6.52 -5.70 7.89
N HIS A 192 5.48 -6.43 8.25
CA HIS A 192 4.68 -6.18 9.44
C HIS A 192 4.43 -7.49 10.18
N ILE A 193 4.35 -7.41 11.50
CA ILE A 193 3.77 -8.48 12.32
C ILE A 193 2.26 -8.25 12.36
N LEU A 194 1.48 -9.31 12.14
CA LEU A 194 0.03 -9.27 12.25
C LEU A 194 -0.37 -8.71 13.61
N THR A 195 -1.09 -7.59 13.61
CA THR A 195 -1.47 -6.90 14.84
C THR A 195 -2.98 -6.89 14.98
N PRO A 196 -3.53 -7.57 16.00
CA PRO A 196 -4.96 -7.62 16.24
C PRO A 196 -5.46 -6.33 16.90
N TYR A 197 -5.71 -5.31 16.09
CA TYR A 197 -6.22 -4.04 16.61
C TYR A 197 -7.60 -4.19 17.25
N PRO A 198 -7.88 -3.54 18.39
CA PRO A 198 -9.18 -3.57 19.04
C PRO A 198 -10.33 -3.23 18.10
N GLY A 199 -11.44 -3.93 18.24
CA GLY A 199 -12.62 -3.75 17.39
C GLY A 199 -12.57 -4.47 16.04
N THR A 200 -11.42 -5.02 15.65
CA THR A 200 -11.31 -5.83 14.42
C THR A 200 -11.81 -7.26 14.62
N ALA A 201 -12.25 -7.91 13.53
CA ALA A 201 -12.67 -9.31 13.58
C ALA A 201 -11.51 -10.23 14.01
N LEU A 202 -10.27 -9.92 13.61
CA LEU A 202 -9.07 -10.61 14.05
C LEU A 202 -8.90 -10.54 15.59
N HIS A 203 -9.02 -9.35 16.17
CA HIS A 203 -8.90 -9.18 17.63
C HIS A 203 -9.96 -10.02 18.36
N GLY A 204 -11.23 -9.94 17.93
CA GLY A 204 -12.32 -10.71 18.53
C GLY A 204 -12.06 -12.22 18.47
N ARG A 205 -11.57 -12.72 17.34
CA ARG A 205 -11.23 -14.14 17.14
C ARG A 205 -10.09 -14.58 18.05
N LEU A 206 -8.97 -13.84 18.09
CA LEU A 206 -7.83 -14.18 18.92
C LEU A 206 -8.11 -14.02 20.41
N ALA A 207 -8.92 -13.06 20.83
CA ALA A 207 -9.37 -12.89 22.21
C ALA A 207 -10.23 -14.08 22.65
N ALA A 208 -11.20 -14.51 21.85
CA ALA A 208 -12.03 -15.68 22.13
C ALA A 208 -11.23 -16.99 22.23
N GLN A 209 -10.09 -17.06 21.54
CA GLN A 209 -9.15 -18.20 21.62
C GLN A 209 -8.14 -18.06 22.79
N GLY A 210 -8.18 -16.98 23.57
CA GLY A 210 -7.20 -16.72 24.64
C GLY A 210 -5.78 -16.48 24.13
N ARG A 211 -5.62 -16.04 22.87
CA ARG A 211 -4.33 -15.87 22.21
C ARG A 211 -3.78 -14.45 22.33
N ILE A 212 -4.52 -13.44 22.75
CA ILE A 212 -3.97 -12.11 23.05
C ILE A 212 -3.05 -12.26 24.29
N ALA A 213 -1.77 -11.92 24.11
CA ALA A 213 -0.75 -12.12 25.13
C ALA A 213 -0.30 -10.82 25.80
N ILE A 214 -0.41 -9.70 25.11
CA ILE A 214 0.06 -8.38 25.55
C ILE A 214 -1.10 -7.39 25.38
N HIS A 215 -1.38 -6.63 26.45
CA HIS A 215 -2.43 -5.59 26.47
C HIS A 215 -1.85 -4.17 26.56
N ASP A 216 -0.53 -4.03 26.40
CA ASP A 216 0.15 -2.75 26.29
C ASP A 216 -0.02 -2.21 24.86
N TRP A 217 -0.80 -1.15 24.71
CA TRP A 217 -1.12 -0.56 23.40
C TRP A 217 0.09 0.03 22.68
N ASP A 218 1.15 0.41 23.39
CA ASP A 218 2.38 0.91 22.80
C ASP A 218 3.10 -0.17 21.98
N ARG A 219 2.75 -1.43 22.19
CA ARG A 219 3.30 -2.58 21.44
C ARG A 219 2.44 -3.02 20.25
N TYR A 220 1.29 -2.36 20.01
CA TYR A 220 0.44 -2.64 18.84
C TYR A 220 0.93 -1.88 17.59
N ASP A 221 2.22 -1.92 17.34
CA ASP A 221 2.97 -1.11 16.37
C ASP A 221 3.39 -1.86 15.11
N THR A 222 2.86 -3.06 14.89
CA THR A 222 3.22 -3.98 13.79
C THR A 222 4.65 -4.53 13.82
N ARG A 223 5.37 -4.31 14.92
CA ARG A 223 6.76 -4.77 15.13
C ARG A 223 6.89 -5.77 16.27
N HIS A 224 5.91 -5.81 17.15
CA HIS A 224 5.85 -6.71 18.29
C HIS A 224 4.75 -7.76 18.12
N ALA A 225 5.03 -8.97 18.56
CA ALA A 225 4.06 -10.06 18.60
C ALA A 225 3.22 -9.97 19.88
N VAL A 226 2.08 -9.27 19.81
CA VAL A 226 1.16 -9.06 20.95
C VAL A 226 0.20 -10.22 21.17
N PHE A 227 0.30 -11.27 20.35
CA PHE A 227 -0.52 -12.48 20.43
C PHE A 227 0.36 -13.73 20.30
N ARG A 228 -0.22 -14.90 20.58
CA ARG A 228 0.44 -16.21 20.36
C ARG A 228 0.16 -16.69 18.94
N PRO A 229 1.17 -16.75 18.03
CA PRO A 229 1.01 -17.33 16.71
C PRO A 229 0.62 -18.83 16.79
N ALA A 230 0.02 -19.37 15.72
CA ALA A 230 -0.44 -20.75 15.71
C ALA A 230 0.70 -21.78 15.55
N ARG A 231 1.75 -21.44 14.77
CA ARG A 231 2.77 -22.40 14.31
C ARG A 231 4.21 -21.97 14.56
N MET A 232 4.41 -20.95 15.37
CA MET A 232 5.70 -20.47 15.83
C MET A 232 5.54 -19.73 17.15
N SER A 233 6.59 -19.51 17.90
CA SER A 233 6.57 -18.66 19.10
C SER A 233 6.54 -17.17 18.74
N ALA A 234 6.16 -16.31 19.70
CA ALA A 234 6.22 -14.86 19.55
C ALA A 234 7.64 -14.37 19.27
N ASP A 235 8.63 -14.96 19.95
CA ASP A 235 10.04 -14.63 19.74
C ASP A 235 10.54 -15.00 18.34
N GLU A 236 10.17 -16.18 17.84
CA GLU A 236 10.47 -16.58 16.46
C GLU A 236 9.87 -15.64 15.44
N LEU A 237 8.64 -15.19 15.67
CA LEU A 237 7.96 -14.22 14.80
C LEU A 237 8.70 -12.86 14.77
N GLU A 238 9.07 -12.33 15.93
CA GLU A 238 9.81 -11.07 16.02
C GLU A 238 11.24 -11.17 15.43
N GLN A 239 11.94 -12.28 15.71
CA GLN A 239 13.26 -12.53 15.13
C GLN A 239 13.19 -12.70 13.62
N GLY A 240 12.21 -13.43 13.12
CA GLY A 240 11.94 -13.62 11.70
C GLY A 240 11.64 -12.30 10.99
N TYR A 241 10.80 -11.45 11.59
CA TYR A 241 10.51 -10.10 11.10
C TYR A 241 11.79 -9.25 10.97
N ARG A 242 12.63 -9.20 12.01
CA ARG A 242 13.91 -8.45 11.98
C ARG A 242 14.87 -9.02 10.93
N ARG A 243 14.90 -10.36 10.80
CA ARG A 243 15.70 -11.05 9.78
C ARG A 243 15.23 -10.72 8.38
N ALA A 244 13.91 -10.69 8.12
CA ALA A 244 13.35 -10.33 6.82
C ALA A 244 13.81 -8.96 6.35
N TYR A 245 13.73 -7.94 7.21
CA TYR A 245 14.26 -6.61 6.88
C TYR A 245 15.75 -6.62 6.58
N ARG A 246 16.56 -7.27 7.44
CA ARG A 246 18.01 -7.35 7.24
C ARG A 246 18.34 -8.05 5.93
N ASP A 247 17.66 -9.15 5.61
CA ASP A 247 17.99 -10.01 4.47
C ASP A 247 17.51 -9.38 3.15
N PHE A 248 16.34 -8.75 3.12
CA PHE A 248 15.86 -8.03 1.95
C PHE A 248 16.78 -6.84 1.60
N TYR A 249 17.24 -6.09 2.58
CA TYR A 249 18.05 -4.89 2.38
C TYR A 249 19.57 -5.13 2.44
N LYS A 250 20.08 -6.37 2.35
CA LYS A 250 21.50 -6.64 2.10
C LYS A 250 21.92 -6.08 0.73
N TRP A 251 23.15 -5.60 0.61
CA TRP A 251 23.67 -5.13 -0.70
C TRP A 251 23.56 -6.18 -1.80
N ALA A 252 23.86 -7.44 -1.48
CA ALA A 252 23.69 -8.54 -2.42
C ALA A 252 22.21 -8.72 -2.86
N SER A 253 21.26 -8.59 -1.94
CA SER A 253 19.82 -8.69 -2.23
C SER A 253 19.35 -7.52 -3.10
N ILE A 254 19.78 -6.29 -2.77
CA ILE A 254 19.48 -5.10 -3.58
C ILE A 254 20.04 -5.25 -5.00
N ALA A 255 21.29 -5.75 -5.14
CA ALA A 255 21.87 -5.99 -6.46
C ALA A 255 21.14 -7.08 -7.26
N ARG A 256 20.74 -8.19 -6.60
CA ARG A 256 19.92 -9.23 -7.23
C ARG A 256 18.56 -8.70 -7.69
N GLY A 257 17.86 -7.95 -6.84
CA GLY A 257 16.59 -7.31 -7.19
C GLY A 257 16.75 -6.34 -8.37
N ALA A 258 17.83 -5.56 -8.39
CA ALA A 258 18.14 -4.68 -9.52
C ALA A 258 18.39 -5.44 -10.82
N SER A 259 19.02 -6.61 -10.77
CA SER A 259 19.28 -7.44 -11.95
C SER A 259 18.04 -8.18 -12.47
N ALA A 260 16.98 -8.27 -11.68
CA ALA A 260 15.69 -8.83 -12.12
C ALA A 260 14.95 -7.93 -13.12
N HIS A 261 15.33 -6.64 -13.21
CA HIS A 261 14.74 -5.72 -14.19
C HIS A 261 15.29 -5.96 -15.60
N GLY A 262 14.40 -5.91 -16.59
CA GLY A 262 14.74 -6.19 -18.00
C GLY A 262 15.54 -5.09 -18.70
N ASN A 263 15.92 -3.99 -18.01
CA ASN A 263 16.72 -2.90 -18.56
C ASN A 263 17.59 -2.21 -17.49
N VAL A 264 18.72 -1.65 -17.95
CA VAL A 264 19.73 -1.03 -17.09
C VAL A 264 19.17 0.16 -16.30
N THR A 265 18.34 0.98 -16.94
CA THR A 265 17.77 2.18 -16.30
C THR A 265 16.87 1.80 -15.11
N ALA A 266 16.02 0.78 -15.26
CA ALA A 266 15.18 0.29 -14.17
C ALA A 266 16.03 -0.34 -13.05
N GLY A 267 17.09 -1.09 -13.40
CA GLY A 267 18.04 -1.64 -12.42
C GLY A 267 18.76 -0.54 -11.63
N LEU A 268 19.25 0.52 -12.30
CA LEU A 268 19.86 1.67 -11.61
C LEU A 268 18.88 2.41 -10.71
N ARG A 269 17.63 2.57 -11.16
CA ARG A 269 16.56 3.15 -10.34
C ARG A 269 16.31 2.31 -9.09
N HIS A 270 16.23 0.97 -9.23
CA HIS A 270 16.08 0.05 -8.11
C HIS A 270 17.22 0.24 -7.10
N LEU A 271 18.49 0.23 -7.56
CA LEU A 271 19.64 0.46 -6.69
C LEU A 271 19.56 1.80 -5.96
N ALA A 272 19.28 2.88 -6.69
CA ALA A 272 19.20 4.22 -6.11
C ALA A 272 18.07 4.33 -5.07
N TYR A 273 16.90 3.77 -5.37
CA TYR A 273 15.73 3.88 -4.48
C TYR A 273 15.88 2.99 -3.25
N ALA A 274 16.23 1.71 -3.40
CA ALA A 274 16.42 0.78 -2.30
C ALA A 274 17.58 1.22 -1.37
N ALA A 275 18.71 1.65 -1.94
CA ALA A 275 19.85 2.16 -1.18
C ALA A 275 19.50 3.47 -0.48
N GLY A 276 18.88 4.42 -1.19
CA GLY A 276 18.47 5.71 -0.64
C GLY A 276 17.48 5.57 0.51
N TRP A 277 16.54 4.66 0.38
CA TRP A 277 15.52 4.43 1.40
C TRP A 277 16.10 3.80 2.69
N LYS A 278 16.91 2.75 2.57
CA LYS A 278 17.30 1.94 3.74
C LYS A 278 18.77 2.04 4.12
N LYS A 279 19.68 2.10 3.16
CA LYS A 279 21.12 2.15 3.47
C LYS A 279 21.60 3.50 3.97
N PHE A 280 20.94 4.56 3.54
CA PHE A 280 21.20 5.92 4.00
C PHE A 280 20.28 6.35 5.16
N GLU A 281 19.56 5.42 5.80
CA GLU A 281 18.71 5.69 6.96
C GLU A 281 19.45 6.49 8.08
N PRO A 282 20.72 6.20 8.44
CA PRO A 282 21.45 7.03 9.40
C PRO A 282 21.67 8.49 8.95
N CYS A 283 21.77 8.71 7.65
CA CYS A 283 21.88 10.06 7.09
C CYS A 283 20.56 10.83 7.17
N TRP A 284 19.42 10.12 7.09
CA TRP A 284 18.11 10.73 7.25
C TRP A 284 17.92 11.33 8.65
N ASP A 285 18.38 10.66 9.70
CA ASP A 285 18.35 11.18 11.06
C ASP A 285 19.11 12.52 11.17
N LEU A 286 20.27 12.61 10.52
CA LEU A 286 21.04 13.84 10.49
C LEU A 286 20.29 14.96 9.75
N VAL A 287 19.71 14.66 8.58
CA VAL A 287 18.93 15.61 7.76
C VAL A 287 17.70 16.09 8.52
N ILE A 288 17.00 15.17 9.22
CA ILE A 288 15.83 15.48 10.05
C ILE A 288 16.22 16.37 11.23
N ARG A 289 17.28 16.02 11.97
CA ARG A 289 17.81 16.81 13.09
C ARG A 289 18.26 18.20 12.66
N ALA A 290 18.88 18.31 11.47
CA ALA A 290 19.24 19.57 10.86
C ALA A 290 18.03 20.40 10.35
N ARG A 291 16.80 19.87 10.44
CA ARG A 291 15.55 20.48 9.93
C ARG A 291 15.61 20.81 8.44
N ARG A 292 16.30 19.99 7.65
CA ARG A 292 16.53 20.18 6.20
C ARG A 292 15.87 19.13 5.31
N ALA A 293 14.91 18.37 5.83
CA ALA A 293 14.25 17.28 5.07
C ALA A 293 13.68 17.77 3.73
N GLY A 294 13.12 18.97 3.65
CA GLY A 294 12.60 19.54 2.41
C GLY A 294 13.64 19.76 1.31
N MET A 295 14.94 19.85 1.65
CA MET A 295 16.02 19.99 0.65
C MET A 295 16.25 18.71 -0.15
N MET A 296 15.78 17.56 0.34
CA MET A 296 15.91 16.27 -0.34
C MET A 296 14.81 16.06 -1.39
N LEU A 297 13.76 16.88 -1.40
CA LEU A 297 12.64 16.74 -2.34
C LEU A 297 13.09 16.80 -3.82
N PRO A 298 13.98 17.72 -4.27
CA PRO A 298 14.46 17.74 -5.66
C PRO A 298 15.14 16.43 -6.07
N LEU A 299 15.90 15.80 -5.16
CA LEU A 299 16.53 14.51 -5.41
C LEU A 299 15.47 13.41 -5.61
N LEU A 300 14.46 13.37 -4.76
CA LEU A 300 13.34 12.43 -4.90
C LEU A 300 12.59 12.66 -6.23
N GLU A 301 12.29 13.90 -6.57
CA GLU A 301 11.64 14.25 -7.85
C GLU A 301 12.49 13.84 -9.04
N THR A 302 13.80 14.00 -9.00
CA THR A 302 14.71 13.55 -10.07
C THR A 302 14.65 12.03 -10.23
N ILE A 303 14.72 11.27 -9.14
CA ILE A 303 14.63 9.81 -9.18
C ILE A 303 13.28 9.38 -9.80
N LEU A 304 12.19 10.00 -9.39
CA LEU A 304 10.85 9.67 -9.89
C LEU A 304 10.66 10.09 -11.37
N CYS A 305 11.25 11.21 -11.81
CA CYS A 305 11.13 11.72 -13.17
C CYS A 305 12.00 10.97 -14.17
N GLU A 306 13.29 10.93 -13.90
CA GLU A 306 14.28 10.45 -14.89
C GLU A 306 14.17 8.95 -15.11
N PHE A 307 13.84 8.22 -14.05
CA PHE A 307 13.73 6.76 -14.10
C PHE A 307 12.29 6.26 -14.32
N GLY A 308 11.29 7.15 -14.36
CA GLY A 308 9.87 6.79 -14.57
C GLY A 308 9.42 6.86 -16.05
N LYS A 309 10.35 6.89 -17.00
CA LYS A 309 10.02 6.82 -18.44
C LYS A 309 9.56 5.42 -18.79
N ARG A 310 8.48 5.30 -19.59
CA ARG A 310 7.97 4.01 -20.06
C ARG A 310 9.08 3.20 -20.74
N SER A 311 9.11 1.90 -20.47
CA SER A 311 9.93 0.98 -21.26
C SER A 311 9.53 1.07 -22.74
N PRO A 312 10.47 1.04 -23.72
CA PRO A 312 10.16 1.02 -25.16
C PRO A 312 9.15 -0.07 -25.54
N ARG A 313 9.24 -1.25 -24.87
CA ARG A 313 8.29 -2.37 -25.07
C ARG A 313 6.86 -2.05 -24.60
N ALA A 314 6.69 -1.22 -23.58
CA ALA A 314 5.37 -0.81 -23.11
C ALA A 314 4.73 0.22 -24.05
N ALA A 315 5.52 1.10 -24.65
CA ALA A 315 5.07 2.03 -25.69
C ALA A 315 4.58 1.28 -26.94
N GLU A 316 5.34 0.28 -27.43
CA GLU A 316 4.94 -0.55 -28.56
C GLU A 316 3.69 -1.39 -28.30
N ARG A 317 3.49 -1.90 -27.06
CA ARG A 317 2.28 -2.63 -26.68
C ARG A 317 1.06 -1.72 -26.60
N ALA A 318 1.22 -0.47 -26.11
CA ALA A 318 0.14 0.51 -26.04
C ALA A 318 -0.31 0.95 -27.45
N ASP A 319 0.64 1.12 -28.38
CA ASP A 319 0.33 1.45 -29.79
C ASP A 319 -0.34 0.28 -30.53
N ARG A 320 0.06 -0.96 -30.26
CA ARG A 320 -0.56 -2.16 -30.86
C ARG A 320 -1.94 -2.46 -30.26
N ALA A 321 -2.19 -2.07 -29.03
CA ALA A 321 -3.50 -2.20 -28.37
C ALA A 321 -4.51 -1.12 -28.79
N GLY A 322 -4.25 -0.33 -29.79
CA GLY A 322 -4.93 0.81 -30.44
C GLY A 322 -6.45 0.98 -30.38
N THR A 323 -7.13 0.25 -29.52
CA THR A 323 -8.52 0.42 -29.11
C THR A 323 -8.58 0.59 -27.60
N ARG A 324 -8.82 1.81 -27.15
CA ARG A 324 -9.22 2.08 -25.77
C ARG A 324 -10.50 1.27 -25.50
N PRO A 325 -10.49 0.27 -24.59
CA PRO A 325 -11.74 -0.37 -24.24
C PRO A 325 -12.65 0.69 -23.61
N ASP A 326 -13.87 0.78 -24.10
CA ASP A 326 -14.92 1.56 -23.47
C ASP A 326 -15.18 0.98 -22.08
N LEU A 327 -14.83 1.75 -21.05
CA LEU A 327 -14.97 1.33 -19.64
C LEU A 327 -16.42 1.32 -19.16
N SER A 328 -17.40 1.73 -20.00
CA SER A 328 -18.81 1.78 -19.63
C SER A 328 -19.36 0.38 -19.29
N ASP A 329 -18.95 -0.64 -20.01
CA ASP A 329 -19.45 -2.01 -19.81
C ASP A 329 -18.62 -2.83 -18.80
N SER A 330 -17.29 -2.63 -18.77
CA SER A 330 -16.43 -3.39 -17.84
C SER A 330 -16.53 -2.92 -16.39
N LEU A 331 -16.95 -1.67 -16.15
CA LEU A 331 -17.15 -1.12 -14.81
C LEU A 331 -18.49 -1.55 -14.16
N GLN A 332 -19.46 -2.00 -14.96
CA GLN A 332 -20.73 -2.52 -14.42
C GLN A 332 -20.59 -3.93 -13.84
N THR A 333 -19.67 -4.74 -14.34
CA THR A 333 -19.45 -6.12 -13.87
C THR A 333 -18.50 -6.23 -12.69
N ALA A 334 -17.76 -5.17 -12.36
CA ALA A 334 -16.78 -5.15 -11.26
C ALA A 334 -17.35 -4.63 -9.92
N SER A 335 -18.62 -4.28 -9.84
CA SER A 335 -19.25 -3.98 -8.54
C SER A 335 -19.40 -5.27 -7.74
N PRO A 336 -18.75 -5.42 -6.58
CA PRO A 336 -19.07 -6.54 -5.71
C PRO A 336 -20.55 -6.44 -5.35
N ARG A 337 -21.33 -7.48 -5.61
CA ARG A 337 -22.65 -7.62 -5.01
C ARG A 337 -22.45 -7.53 -3.50
N ILE A 338 -22.91 -6.44 -2.90
CA ILE A 338 -22.98 -6.30 -1.46
C ILE A 338 -23.99 -7.36 -1.00
N VAL A 339 -23.49 -8.49 -0.52
CA VAL A 339 -24.30 -9.43 0.23
C VAL A 339 -24.63 -8.71 1.53
N GLN A 340 -25.86 -8.23 1.63
CA GLN A 340 -26.39 -7.72 2.90
C GLN A 340 -26.46 -8.90 3.88
N VAL A 341 -25.41 -9.05 4.68
CA VAL A 341 -25.48 -9.92 5.86
C VAL A 341 -26.30 -9.15 6.88
N GLN A 342 -27.56 -9.54 7.06
CA GLN A 342 -28.37 -9.07 8.18
C GLN A 342 -27.65 -9.49 9.47
N ARG A 343 -26.96 -8.54 10.11
CA ARG A 343 -26.44 -8.75 11.47
C ARG A 343 -27.62 -8.66 12.45
N ARG A 344 -27.84 -9.73 13.20
CA ARG A 344 -28.69 -9.66 14.39
C ARG A 344 -28.05 -8.71 15.39
N PRO A 345 -28.78 -7.76 16.01
CA PRO A 345 -28.21 -6.92 17.04
C PRO A 345 -27.77 -7.78 18.23
N MET A 346 -26.51 -7.68 18.65
CA MET A 346 -26.07 -8.18 19.94
C MET A 346 -26.74 -7.32 21.03
N LEU A 347 -27.67 -7.91 21.76
CA LEU A 347 -28.20 -7.36 22.99
C LEU A 347 -27.06 -7.32 24.03
N VAL A 348 -26.45 -6.17 24.22
CA VAL A 348 -25.61 -5.90 25.38
C VAL A 348 -26.57 -5.80 26.57
N LYS A 349 -26.55 -6.81 27.45
CA LYS A 349 -27.21 -6.72 28.73
C LYS A 349 -26.46 -5.66 29.58
N PRO A 350 -27.14 -4.70 30.19
CA PRO A 350 -26.49 -3.84 31.16
C PRO A 350 -26.04 -4.69 32.37
N ALA A 351 -24.80 -4.48 32.81
CA ALA A 351 -24.33 -5.04 34.06
C ALA A 351 -25.22 -4.56 35.20
N GLY A 352 -25.83 -5.53 35.87
CA GLY A 352 -26.72 -5.25 37.03
C GLY A 352 -25.97 -4.53 38.13
N ALA A 353 -26.59 -3.50 38.65
CA ALA A 353 -26.35 -3.03 39.98
C ALA A 353 -26.91 -4.09 40.93
N ASP A 354 -26.06 -4.68 41.75
CA ASP A 354 -26.45 -5.34 43.00
C ASP A 354 -25.49 -4.87 44.08
N GLU A 355 -26.09 -4.51 45.18
CA GLU A 355 -25.73 -3.96 46.49
C GLU A 355 -24.35 -4.27 47.06
#